data_55b2e85272aa048492c1a64b8064f365
#
_entry.id   55b2e85272aa048492c1a64b8064f365
#
_cell.length_a   1.000
_cell.length_b   1.000
_cell.length_c   1.000
_cell.angle_alpha   90.00
_cell.angle_beta   90.00
_cell.angle_gamma   90.00
#
_symmetry.space_group_name_H-M   'P 1'
#
loop_
_entity.id
_entity.type
_entity.pdbx_description
1 polymer ?
#
loop_
_entity_poly.entity_id
_entity_poly.type
_entity_poly.pdbx_seq_one_letter_code
_entity_poly.pdbx_strand_id
1 'polypeptide(L)'
;MSFTPILLLHGWGGSSASTFGAHGWEEHLAQVGRDVVSIDLPGHGPDGGSHDPDDYSDLAGMLDALIPAGQLDVIGYSLGGKLALELASRQPSRFRRLVIGGVGDNVFLPELNGSAVADALEHGLSDDASAPVRALVEYSAASRSDPLALAAVLRRRPNPIATESRLSMIAGDILIVNGTDDHLAHPDERLRHAVGPHRYAALDGIDHFVLPKTGAFKALAVQFLEADGDQPFINKTEVAVTR
;
A
#
# COMPACT_ATOMS: atom_id res chain seq x y z
N MET A 1 13.69 25.81 3.14
CA MET A 1 13.69 24.78 2.08
C MET A 1 12.34 24.11 2.13
N SER A 2 11.63 24.00 1.00
CA SER A 2 10.37 23.26 0.97
C SER A 2 10.71 21.77 0.92
N PHE A 3 10.18 21.00 1.86
CA PHE A 3 10.32 19.53 1.84
C PHE A 3 9.43 18.95 0.75
N THR A 4 9.85 17.82 0.16
CA THR A 4 9.03 17.05 -0.78
C THR A 4 7.77 16.54 -0.04
N PRO A 5 6.54 16.82 -0.51
CA PRO A 5 5.32 16.36 0.15
C PRO A 5 5.24 14.83 0.20
N ILE A 6 4.56 14.30 1.23
CA ILE A 6 4.35 12.86 1.40
C ILE A 6 2.92 12.52 0.98
N LEU A 7 2.80 11.59 0.03
CA LEU A 7 1.53 11.00 -0.38
C LEU A 7 1.23 9.74 0.44
N LEU A 8 0.06 9.67 1.06
CA LEU A 8 -0.42 8.50 1.78
C LEU A 8 -1.44 7.73 0.94
N LEU A 9 -1.17 6.46 0.68
CA LEU A 9 -2.01 5.56 -0.13
C LEU A 9 -2.42 4.33 0.69
N HIS A 10 -3.69 4.24 1.05
CA HIS A 10 -4.25 3.17 1.87
C HIS A 10 -4.43 1.85 1.12
N GLY A 11 -4.75 0.77 1.83
CA GLY A 11 -5.04 -0.55 1.26
C GLY A 11 -6.47 -0.70 0.72
N TRP A 12 -6.69 -1.76 -0.07
CA TRP A 12 -8.03 -2.11 -0.51
C TRP A 12 -8.99 -2.26 0.68
N GLY A 13 -10.22 -1.81 0.50
CA GLY A 13 -11.27 -1.85 1.53
C GLY A 13 -11.09 -0.84 2.66
N GLY A 14 -9.96 -0.12 2.72
CA GLY A 14 -9.75 0.98 3.64
C GLY A 14 -10.18 2.34 3.08
N SER A 15 -9.82 3.38 3.82
CA SER A 15 -9.86 4.78 3.39
C SER A 15 -8.67 5.51 4.00
N SER A 16 -8.36 6.69 3.51
CA SER A 16 -7.37 7.57 4.11
C SER A 16 -7.65 7.78 5.61
N ALA A 17 -8.89 8.10 5.93
CA ALA A 17 -9.32 8.32 7.32
C ALA A 17 -9.18 7.07 8.18
N SER A 18 -9.58 5.89 7.71
CA SER A 18 -9.56 4.65 8.51
C SER A 18 -8.17 4.05 8.64
N THR A 19 -7.30 4.19 7.62
CA THR A 19 -5.96 3.59 7.59
C THR A 19 -4.92 4.49 8.24
N PHE A 20 -4.94 5.77 7.92
CA PHE A 20 -3.92 6.73 8.36
C PHE A 20 -4.45 7.70 9.42
N GLY A 21 -5.57 8.40 9.15
CA GLY A 21 -6.12 9.41 10.06
C GLY A 21 -6.43 8.85 11.45
N ALA A 22 -7.16 7.73 11.53
CA ALA A 22 -7.50 7.08 12.79
C ALA A 22 -6.28 6.61 13.63
N HIS A 23 -5.11 6.57 13.01
CA HIS A 23 -3.86 6.11 13.64
C HIS A 23 -2.81 7.21 13.76
N GLY A 24 -3.18 8.48 13.54
CA GLY A 24 -2.33 9.65 13.79
C GLY A 24 -1.10 9.74 12.86
N TRP A 25 -1.21 9.31 11.61
CA TRP A 25 -0.11 9.42 10.66
C TRP A 25 0.17 10.86 10.24
N GLU A 26 -0.88 11.62 9.93
CA GLU A 26 -0.77 13.01 9.51
C GLU A 26 -0.13 13.87 10.60
N GLU A 27 -0.58 13.71 11.86
CA GLU A 27 0.00 14.41 13.00
C GLU A 27 1.46 14.02 13.23
N HIS A 28 1.79 12.74 13.08
CA HIS A 28 3.15 12.25 13.26
C HIS A 28 4.12 12.82 12.22
N LEU A 29 3.69 12.87 10.95
CA LEU A 29 4.47 13.44 9.86
C LEU A 29 4.56 14.98 9.95
N ALA A 30 3.49 15.65 10.38
CA ALA A 30 3.49 17.10 10.60
C ALA A 30 4.47 17.51 11.72
N GLN A 31 4.63 16.68 12.77
CA GLN A 31 5.61 16.93 13.85
C GLN A 31 7.05 16.98 13.36
N VAL A 32 7.37 16.30 12.25
CA VAL A 32 8.69 16.36 11.60
C VAL A 32 8.73 17.36 10.44
N GLY A 33 7.73 18.23 10.35
CA GLY A 33 7.69 19.34 9.38
C GLY A 33 7.37 18.94 7.95
N ARG A 34 6.71 17.78 7.73
CA ARG A 34 6.38 17.28 6.39
C ARG A 34 4.93 17.62 6.02
N ASP A 35 4.77 18.15 4.81
CA ASP A 35 3.44 18.30 4.19
C ASP A 35 2.92 16.92 3.77
N VAL A 36 1.66 16.65 4.07
CA VAL A 36 0.99 15.37 3.79
C VAL A 36 -0.17 15.56 2.84
N VAL A 37 -0.26 14.68 1.86
CA VAL A 37 -1.40 14.54 0.95
C VAL A 37 -2.01 13.17 1.18
N SER A 38 -3.23 13.16 1.70
CA SER A 38 -3.99 11.95 2.02
C SER A 38 -5.20 11.88 1.10
N ILE A 39 -5.32 10.83 0.31
CA ILE A 39 -6.44 10.68 -0.64
C ILE A 39 -7.03 9.28 -0.55
N ASP A 40 -8.31 9.16 -0.83
CA ASP A 40 -8.93 7.87 -1.02
C ASP A 40 -8.62 7.32 -2.42
N LEU A 41 -8.31 6.03 -2.51
CA LEU A 41 -8.07 5.37 -3.78
C LEU A 41 -9.37 5.35 -4.62
N PRO A 42 -9.29 5.37 -5.96
CA PRO A 42 -10.50 5.27 -6.79
C PRO A 42 -11.34 4.05 -6.40
N GLY A 43 -12.65 4.25 -6.29
CA GLY A 43 -13.60 3.23 -5.83
C GLY A 43 -13.65 3.01 -4.31
N HIS A 44 -12.91 3.83 -3.53
CA HIS A 44 -12.87 3.76 -2.07
C HIS A 44 -13.35 5.08 -1.45
N GLY A 45 -13.55 5.04 -0.14
CA GLY A 45 -14.01 6.18 0.64
C GLY A 45 -15.52 6.43 0.52
N PRO A 46 -16.04 7.47 1.21
CA PRO A 46 -17.46 7.74 1.32
C PRO A 46 -18.10 8.29 0.02
N ASP A 47 -17.28 8.78 -0.91
CA ASP A 47 -17.78 9.33 -2.18
C ASP A 47 -18.16 8.22 -3.17
N GLY A 48 -17.84 6.95 -2.85
CA GLY A 48 -18.17 5.80 -3.67
C GLY A 48 -17.35 5.72 -4.96
N GLY A 49 -17.95 5.08 -5.98
CA GLY A 49 -17.30 4.90 -7.28
C GLY A 49 -18.19 4.16 -8.26
N SER A 50 -17.66 3.86 -9.45
CA SER A 50 -18.35 3.03 -10.45
C SER A 50 -18.52 1.61 -9.95
N HIS A 51 -19.62 0.97 -10.34
CA HIS A 51 -19.84 -0.47 -10.13
C HIS A 51 -19.37 -1.31 -11.33
N ASP A 52 -18.87 -0.66 -12.38
CA ASP A 52 -18.33 -1.35 -13.55
C ASP A 52 -16.83 -1.62 -13.37
N PRO A 53 -16.37 -2.88 -13.35
CA PRO A 53 -14.95 -3.20 -13.24
C PRO A 53 -14.07 -2.61 -14.35
N ASP A 54 -14.63 -2.39 -15.54
CA ASP A 54 -13.87 -1.88 -16.68
C ASP A 54 -13.45 -0.42 -16.50
N ASP A 55 -14.19 0.35 -15.69
CA ASP A 55 -13.83 1.71 -15.30
C ASP A 55 -12.53 1.77 -14.47
N TYR A 56 -12.14 0.66 -13.82
CA TYR A 56 -10.92 0.55 -13.03
C TYR A 56 -9.76 -0.14 -13.78
N SER A 57 -9.87 -0.29 -15.09
CA SER A 57 -8.86 -0.99 -15.91
C SER A 57 -7.46 -0.34 -15.85
N ASP A 58 -7.37 0.97 -15.62
CA ASP A 58 -6.12 1.69 -15.31
C ASP A 58 -6.22 2.41 -13.95
N LEU A 59 -6.34 1.65 -12.88
CA LEU A 59 -6.47 2.18 -11.52
C LEU A 59 -5.30 3.11 -11.13
N ALA A 60 -4.08 2.80 -11.59
CA ALA A 60 -2.92 3.66 -11.35
C ALA A 60 -3.02 4.99 -12.12
N GLY A 61 -3.53 4.98 -13.35
CA GLY A 61 -3.77 6.22 -14.11
C GLY A 61 -4.88 7.08 -13.51
N MET A 62 -5.94 6.46 -12.98
CA MET A 62 -6.98 7.18 -12.23
C MET A 62 -6.39 7.85 -10.98
N LEU A 63 -5.57 7.12 -10.23
CA LEU A 63 -4.86 7.67 -9.06
C LEU A 63 -3.93 8.81 -9.46
N ASP A 64 -3.19 8.69 -10.56
CA ASP A 64 -2.27 9.73 -11.06
C ASP A 64 -2.98 11.06 -11.33
N ALA A 65 -4.22 11.01 -11.79
CA ALA A 65 -5.04 12.21 -12.04
C ALA A 65 -5.49 12.93 -10.75
N LEU A 66 -5.45 12.25 -9.60
CA LEU A 66 -5.87 12.79 -8.29
C LEU A 66 -4.71 13.36 -7.47
N ILE A 67 -3.48 12.92 -7.74
CA ILE A 67 -2.31 13.31 -6.93
C ILE A 67 -1.69 14.62 -7.42
N PRO A 68 -1.07 15.42 -6.53
CA PRO A 68 -0.42 16.68 -6.90
C PRO A 68 0.67 16.48 -7.94
N ALA A 69 0.84 17.48 -8.80
CA ALA A 69 2.00 17.54 -9.70
C ALA A 69 3.31 17.76 -8.93
N GLY A 70 4.43 17.39 -9.55
CA GLY A 70 5.77 17.55 -8.98
C GLY A 70 6.31 16.28 -8.31
N GLN A 71 7.45 16.42 -7.65
CA GLN A 71 8.10 15.31 -6.97
C GLN A 71 7.43 15.02 -5.63
N LEU A 72 7.24 13.74 -5.31
CA LEU A 72 6.60 13.24 -4.10
C LEU A 72 7.47 12.18 -3.40
N ASP A 73 7.33 12.10 -2.09
CA ASP A 73 7.61 10.89 -1.32
C ASP A 73 6.28 10.14 -1.14
N VAL A 74 6.32 8.82 -0.98
CA VAL A 74 5.11 8.02 -0.86
C VAL A 74 5.20 7.06 0.32
N ILE A 75 4.12 6.95 1.08
CA ILE A 75 3.87 5.83 1.99
C ILE A 75 2.65 5.09 1.47
N GLY A 76 2.86 3.92 0.91
CA GLY A 76 1.80 3.07 0.36
C GLY A 76 1.65 1.78 1.17
N TYR A 77 0.40 1.45 1.50
CA TYR A 77 0.06 0.22 2.22
C TYR A 77 -0.79 -0.69 1.34
N SER A 78 -0.42 -1.97 1.24
CA SER A 78 -1.18 -3.01 0.51
C SER A 78 -1.48 -2.58 -0.94
N LEU A 79 -2.74 -2.45 -1.36
CA LEU A 79 -3.10 -1.96 -2.69
C LEU A 79 -2.47 -0.60 -2.99
N GLY A 80 -2.47 0.34 -2.03
CA GLY A 80 -1.80 1.63 -2.18
C GLY A 80 -0.30 1.50 -2.43
N GLY A 81 0.34 0.52 -1.80
CA GLY A 81 1.75 0.18 -2.04
C GLY A 81 1.99 -0.37 -3.45
N LYS A 82 1.10 -1.27 -3.93
CA LYS A 82 1.16 -1.78 -5.32
C LYS A 82 1.00 -0.65 -6.35
N LEU A 83 0.05 0.26 -6.12
CA LEU A 83 -0.17 1.42 -7.00
C LEU A 83 1.00 2.41 -6.96
N ALA A 84 1.62 2.62 -5.79
CA ALA A 84 2.82 3.44 -5.67
C ALA A 84 3.98 2.87 -6.51
N LEU A 85 4.22 1.55 -6.45
CA LEU A 85 5.22 0.87 -7.26
C LEU A 85 4.91 0.98 -8.76
N GLU A 86 3.65 0.81 -9.16
CA GLU A 86 3.23 0.95 -10.56
C GLU A 86 3.45 2.39 -11.06
N LEU A 87 3.04 3.42 -10.30
CA LEU A 87 3.24 4.81 -10.65
C LEU A 87 4.72 5.18 -10.73
N ALA A 88 5.54 4.72 -9.77
CA ALA A 88 6.97 4.96 -9.77
C ALA A 88 7.67 4.30 -10.98
N SER A 89 7.19 3.12 -11.42
CA SER A 89 7.71 2.48 -12.63
C SER A 89 7.34 3.22 -13.92
N ARG A 90 6.16 3.86 -13.96
CA ARG A 90 5.71 4.68 -15.10
C ARG A 90 6.39 6.06 -15.14
N GLN A 91 6.71 6.63 -13.97
CA GLN A 91 7.22 7.98 -13.80
C GLN A 91 8.44 8.00 -12.85
N PRO A 92 9.60 7.43 -13.25
CA PRO A 92 10.74 7.17 -12.35
C PRO A 92 11.30 8.40 -11.63
N SER A 93 11.22 9.59 -12.24
CA SER A 93 11.74 10.84 -11.65
C SER A 93 10.75 11.54 -10.70
N ARG A 94 9.50 11.10 -10.67
CA ARG A 94 8.45 11.77 -9.88
C ARG A 94 8.47 11.36 -8.40
N PHE A 95 8.86 10.13 -8.11
CA PHE A 95 8.83 9.59 -6.76
C PHE A 95 10.26 9.44 -6.23
N ARG A 96 10.60 10.26 -5.22
CA ARG A 96 11.95 10.31 -4.64
C ARG A 96 12.19 9.14 -3.70
N ARG A 97 11.27 8.92 -2.77
CA ARG A 97 11.33 7.84 -1.76
C ARG A 97 9.98 7.16 -1.62
N LEU A 98 10.02 5.83 -1.58
CA LEU A 98 8.83 4.99 -1.45
C LEU A 98 8.95 4.11 -0.21
N VAL A 99 8.00 4.24 0.70
CA VAL A 99 7.79 3.32 1.82
C VAL A 99 6.63 2.41 1.46
N ILE A 100 6.90 1.13 1.29
CA ILE A 100 5.92 0.14 0.83
C ILE A 100 5.66 -0.85 1.97
N GLY A 101 4.46 -0.81 2.53
CA GLY A 101 4.04 -1.67 3.63
C GLY A 101 3.03 -2.73 3.19
N GLY A 102 3.19 -3.97 3.67
CA GLY A 102 2.23 -5.05 3.41
C GLY A 102 2.15 -5.49 1.94
N VAL A 103 3.28 -5.47 1.23
CA VAL A 103 3.35 -5.89 -0.18
C VAL A 103 4.50 -6.89 -0.34
N GLY A 104 4.23 -7.98 -1.04
CA GLY A 104 5.19 -9.00 -1.40
C GLY A 104 4.99 -9.46 -2.84
N ASP A 105 5.25 -10.75 -3.10
CA ASP A 105 5.15 -11.35 -4.43
C ASP A 105 3.71 -11.36 -4.97
N ASN A 106 2.74 -11.07 -4.10
CA ASN A 106 1.36 -10.85 -4.49
C ASN A 106 1.15 -9.63 -5.43
N VAL A 107 2.16 -8.76 -5.60
CA VAL A 107 2.12 -7.68 -6.61
C VAL A 107 2.10 -8.22 -8.05
N PHE A 108 2.58 -9.44 -8.26
CA PHE A 108 2.62 -10.12 -9.57
C PHE A 108 1.42 -11.03 -9.83
N LEU A 109 0.48 -11.09 -8.90
CA LEU A 109 -0.65 -12.01 -8.93
C LEU A 109 -1.97 -11.24 -8.83
N PRO A 110 -3.08 -11.80 -9.33
CA PRO A 110 -4.42 -11.32 -9.00
C PRO A 110 -4.62 -11.26 -7.49
N GLU A 111 -5.51 -10.37 -7.03
CA GLU A 111 -5.78 -10.23 -5.61
C GLU A 111 -6.25 -11.56 -4.99
N LEU A 112 -5.57 -11.99 -3.92
CA LEU A 112 -5.89 -13.21 -3.21
C LEU A 112 -7.34 -13.16 -2.70
N ASN A 113 -8.12 -14.20 -2.99
CA ASN A 113 -9.56 -14.28 -2.68
C ASN A 113 -10.42 -13.15 -3.31
N GLY A 114 -9.90 -12.37 -4.26
CA GLY A 114 -10.59 -11.21 -4.80
C GLY A 114 -11.99 -11.52 -5.35
N SER A 115 -12.17 -12.62 -6.09
CA SER A 115 -13.49 -13.04 -6.57
C SER A 115 -14.44 -13.38 -5.43
N ALA A 116 -14.00 -14.16 -4.44
CA ALA A 116 -14.85 -14.57 -3.31
C ALA A 116 -15.23 -13.38 -2.41
N VAL A 117 -14.32 -12.41 -2.25
CA VAL A 117 -14.63 -11.18 -1.52
C VAL A 117 -15.61 -10.32 -2.31
N ALA A 118 -15.42 -10.17 -3.62
CA ALA A 118 -16.36 -9.43 -4.48
C ALA A 118 -17.75 -10.07 -4.46
N ASP A 119 -17.85 -11.40 -4.59
CA ASP A 119 -19.13 -12.13 -4.48
C ASP A 119 -19.81 -11.87 -3.13
N ALA A 120 -19.04 -11.86 -2.03
CA ALA A 120 -19.58 -11.59 -0.70
C ALA A 120 -20.07 -10.15 -0.52
N LEU A 121 -19.41 -9.17 -1.16
CA LEU A 121 -19.85 -7.77 -1.15
C LEU A 121 -21.12 -7.55 -1.98
N GLU A 122 -21.26 -8.26 -3.09
CA GLU A 122 -22.40 -8.14 -4.01
C GLU A 122 -23.65 -8.89 -3.53
N HIS A 123 -23.46 -10.06 -2.90
CA HIS A 123 -24.57 -11.00 -2.61
C HIS A 123 -24.73 -11.32 -1.13
N GLY A 124 -23.82 -10.83 -0.29
CA GLY A 124 -23.78 -11.16 1.13
C GLY A 124 -22.79 -12.28 1.45
N LEU A 125 -22.31 -12.28 2.69
CA LEU A 125 -21.33 -13.25 3.18
C LEU A 125 -22.01 -14.62 3.37
N SER A 126 -21.48 -15.65 2.70
CA SER A 126 -21.94 -17.02 2.84
C SER A 126 -21.54 -17.62 4.18
N ASP A 127 -22.35 -18.56 4.71
CA ASP A 127 -22.07 -19.25 5.98
C ASP A 127 -20.78 -20.07 5.94
N ASP A 128 -20.40 -20.57 4.78
CA ASP A 128 -19.19 -21.35 4.53
C ASP A 128 -17.99 -20.50 4.02
N ALA A 129 -18.13 -19.16 4.00
CA ALA A 129 -17.06 -18.28 3.61
C ALA A 129 -15.79 -18.51 4.45
N SER A 130 -14.63 -18.55 3.80
CA SER A 130 -13.35 -18.76 4.48
C SER A 130 -13.00 -17.60 5.43
N ALA A 131 -12.20 -17.87 6.45
CA ALA A 131 -11.78 -16.84 7.40
C ALA A 131 -11.10 -15.62 6.74
N PRO A 132 -10.23 -15.76 5.73
CA PRO A 132 -9.68 -14.61 5.02
C PRO A 132 -10.73 -13.76 4.29
N VAL A 133 -11.74 -14.38 3.69
CA VAL A 133 -12.84 -13.65 3.03
C VAL A 133 -13.63 -12.86 4.05
N ARG A 134 -14.01 -13.49 5.19
CA ARG A 134 -14.71 -12.80 6.29
C ARG A 134 -13.91 -11.59 6.78
N ALA A 135 -12.62 -11.78 7.07
CA ALA A 135 -11.76 -10.72 7.57
C ALA A 135 -11.68 -9.51 6.61
N LEU A 136 -11.59 -9.76 5.31
CA LEU A 136 -11.54 -8.70 4.30
C LEU A 136 -12.89 -7.95 4.19
N VAL A 137 -14.01 -8.67 4.22
CA VAL A 137 -15.35 -8.05 4.20
C VAL A 137 -15.57 -7.21 5.47
N GLU A 138 -15.25 -7.74 6.65
CA GLU A 138 -15.34 -7.02 7.92
C GLU A 138 -14.43 -5.79 7.94
N TYR A 139 -13.20 -5.91 7.46
CA TYR A 139 -12.27 -4.78 7.33
C TYR A 139 -12.85 -3.67 6.46
N SER A 140 -13.42 -4.03 5.30
CA SER A 140 -13.96 -3.04 4.36
C SER A 140 -15.19 -2.30 4.92
N ALA A 141 -15.99 -2.93 5.77
CA ALA A 141 -17.17 -2.32 6.36
C ALA A 141 -16.83 -1.09 7.25
N ALA A 142 -15.62 -1.02 7.80
CA ALA A 142 -15.19 0.10 8.65
C ALA A 142 -14.86 1.37 7.86
N SER A 143 -14.61 1.27 6.55
CA SER A 143 -14.18 2.40 5.70
C SER A 143 -15.32 3.30 5.23
N ARG A 144 -16.57 2.86 5.34
CA ARG A 144 -17.76 3.49 4.75
C ARG A 144 -17.73 3.57 3.21
N SER A 145 -16.89 2.78 2.57
CA SER A 145 -16.85 2.66 1.11
C SER A 145 -18.09 1.94 0.59
N ASP A 146 -18.47 2.23 -0.64
CA ASP A 146 -19.52 1.51 -1.35
C ASP A 146 -19.06 0.05 -1.64
N PRO A 147 -19.75 -0.98 -1.10
CA PRO A 147 -19.33 -2.36 -1.29
C PRO A 147 -19.34 -2.81 -2.77
N LEU A 148 -20.23 -2.26 -3.59
CA LEU A 148 -20.26 -2.60 -5.02
C LEU A 148 -19.10 -1.97 -5.79
N ALA A 149 -18.69 -0.75 -5.43
CA ALA A 149 -17.49 -0.14 -5.99
C ALA A 149 -16.23 -0.90 -5.57
N LEU A 150 -16.12 -1.34 -4.31
CA LEU A 150 -15.02 -2.18 -3.84
C LEU A 150 -14.97 -3.53 -4.57
N ALA A 151 -16.12 -4.15 -4.84
CA ALA A 151 -16.21 -5.38 -5.62
C ALA A 151 -15.73 -5.14 -7.07
N ALA A 152 -16.15 -4.05 -7.71
CA ALA A 152 -15.71 -3.68 -9.04
C ALA A 152 -14.18 -3.47 -9.12
N VAL A 153 -13.58 -2.81 -8.12
CA VAL A 153 -12.11 -2.68 -8.02
C VAL A 153 -11.42 -4.04 -7.96
N LEU A 154 -11.96 -5.03 -7.24
CA LEU A 154 -11.39 -6.39 -7.20
C LEU A 154 -11.52 -7.12 -8.53
N ARG A 155 -12.59 -6.89 -9.28
CA ARG A 155 -12.86 -7.54 -10.57
C ARG A 155 -12.18 -6.87 -11.75
N ARG A 156 -11.52 -5.72 -11.55
CA ARG A 156 -10.85 -4.96 -12.61
C ARG A 156 -9.87 -5.80 -13.42
N ARG A 157 -9.65 -5.41 -14.67
CA ARG A 157 -8.61 -5.97 -15.53
C ARG A 157 -7.84 -4.85 -16.22
N PRO A 158 -6.50 -4.93 -16.37
CA PRO A 158 -5.63 -6.04 -15.96
C PRO A 158 -5.42 -6.16 -14.45
N ASN A 159 -5.30 -7.39 -14.01
CA ASN A 159 -4.86 -7.80 -12.69
C ASN A 159 -4.05 -9.09 -12.91
N PRO A 160 -2.74 -9.16 -12.67
CA PRO A 160 -1.88 -8.31 -11.84
C PRO A 160 -1.52 -6.96 -12.46
N ILE A 161 -1.09 -6.02 -11.62
CA ILE A 161 -0.76 -4.65 -12.04
C ILE A 161 0.72 -4.42 -12.34
N ALA A 162 1.62 -5.25 -11.87
CA ALA A 162 3.07 -5.09 -12.01
C ALA A 162 3.75 -6.26 -12.72
N THR A 163 4.92 -5.99 -13.32
CA THR A 163 5.86 -6.97 -13.82
C THR A 163 7.27 -6.64 -13.33
N GLU A 164 8.16 -7.65 -13.24
CA GLU A 164 9.55 -7.42 -12.80
C GLU A 164 10.26 -6.38 -13.66
N SER A 165 10.08 -6.43 -14.98
CA SER A 165 10.69 -5.48 -15.90
C SER A 165 10.23 -4.03 -15.70
N ARG A 166 8.99 -3.81 -15.23
CA ARG A 166 8.52 -2.48 -14.85
C ARG A 166 9.09 -2.05 -13.52
N LEU A 167 9.08 -2.91 -12.51
CA LEU A 167 9.59 -2.59 -11.18
C LEU A 167 11.08 -2.25 -11.20
N SER A 168 11.88 -2.89 -12.08
CA SER A 168 13.31 -2.56 -12.25
C SER A 168 13.58 -1.15 -12.82
N MET A 169 12.57 -0.46 -13.33
CA MET A 169 12.67 0.92 -13.81
C MET A 169 12.53 1.98 -12.72
N ILE A 170 12.14 1.59 -11.51
CA ILE A 170 11.96 2.53 -10.40
C ILE A 170 13.32 3.13 -10.03
N ALA A 171 13.42 4.47 -10.06
CA ALA A 171 14.66 5.19 -9.77
C ALA A 171 14.71 5.74 -8.33
N GLY A 172 13.57 5.80 -7.64
CA GLY A 172 13.48 6.27 -6.25
C GLY A 172 14.04 5.26 -5.24
N ASP A 173 14.46 5.76 -4.08
CA ASP A 173 14.84 4.89 -2.98
C ASP A 173 13.61 4.15 -2.43
N ILE A 174 13.75 2.86 -2.10
CA ILE A 174 12.64 2.03 -1.63
C ILE A 174 12.96 1.48 -0.24
N LEU A 175 11.96 1.57 0.66
CA LEU A 175 11.88 0.81 1.90
C LEU A 175 10.66 -0.10 1.83
N ILE A 176 10.86 -1.41 1.95
CA ILE A 176 9.79 -2.39 2.09
C ILE A 176 9.67 -2.76 3.57
N VAL A 177 8.45 -2.74 4.11
CA VAL A 177 8.17 -3.11 5.51
C VAL A 177 7.03 -4.11 5.54
N ASN A 178 7.30 -5.33 5.98
CA ASN A 178 6.29 -6.38 6.11
C ASN A 178 6.27 -6.91 7.55
N GLY A 179 5.11 -7.37 8.01
CA GLY A 179 5.02 -8.10 9.26
C GLY A 179 5.36 -9.57 9.05
N THR A 180 5.97 -10.25 10.04
CA THR A 180 6.31 -11.68 9.91
C THR A 180 5.08 -12.58 9.83
N ASP A 181 3.94 -12.13 10.37
CA ASP A 181 2.65 -12.84 10.34
C ASP A 181 1.74 -12.37 9.20
N ASP A 182 2.25 -11.51 8.29
CA ASP A 182 1.51 -11.02 7.13
C ASP A 182 1.52 -12.06 5.99
N HIS A 183 0.57 -12.99 6.03
CA HIS A 183 0.42 -14.02 5.00
C HIS A 183 -0.04 -13.49 3.63
N LEU A 184 -0.48 -12.23 3.54
CA LEU A 184 -0.82 -11.60 2.26
C LEU A 184 0.41 -11.02 1.57
N ALA A 185 1.41 -10.57 2.33
CA ALA A 185 2.65 -10.01 1.80
C ALA A 185 3.77 -11.04 1.61
N HIS A 186 3.61 -12.26 2.12
CA HIS A 186 4.61 -13.32 1.96
C HIS A 186 4.19 -14.38 0.95
N PRO A 187 5.17 -14.93 0.16
CA PRO A 187 6.60 -14.55 0.11
C PRO A 187 6.82 -13.15 -0.49
N ASP A 188 8.03 -12.59 -0.32
CA ASP A 188 8.40 -11.25 -0.81
C ASP A 188 9.77 -11.19 -1.53
N GLU A 189 10.44 -12.31 -1.71
CA GLU A 189 11.77 -12.37 -2.31
C GLU A 189 11.79 -11.94 -3.78
N ARG A 190 10.78 -12.29 -4.54
CA ARG A 190 10.64 -11.92 -5.95
C ARG A 190 10.46 -10.41 -6.10
N LEU A 191 9.61 -9.79 -5.28
CA LEU A 191 9.44 -8.34 -5.25
C LEU A 191 10.75 -7.65 -4.92
N ARG A 192 11.45 -8.07 -3.87
CA ARG A 192 12.71 -7.48 -3.45
C ARG A 192 13.80 -7.55 -4.54
N HIS A 193 13.84 -8.64 -5.29
CA HIS A 193 14.72 -8.75 -6.45
C HIS A 193 14.32 -7.82 -7.59
N ALA A 194 13.02 -7.69 -7.85
CA ALA A 194 12.52 -6.92 -8.99
C ALA A 194 12.73 -5.41 -8.84
N VAL A 195 12.64 -4.87 -7.64
CA VAL A 195 12.79 -3.41 -7.40
C VAL A 195 14.26 -2.94 -7.34
N GLY A 196 15.22 -3.85 -7.48
CA GLY A 196 16.66 -3.50 -7.40
C GLY A 196 17.10 -3.14 -5.97
N PRO A 197 18.07 -2.21 -5.82
CA PRO A 197 18.55 -1.81 -4.50
C PRO A 197 17.42 -1.24 -3.64
N HIS A 198 17.23 -1.78 -2.44
CA HIS A 198 16.17 -1.38 -1.51
C HIS A 198 16.61 -1.59 -0.07
N ARG A 199 15.85 -1.01 0.87
CA ARG A 199 15.91 -1.35 2.30
C ARG A 199 14.73 -2.22 2.65
N TYR A 200 14.90 -3.11 3.61
CA TYR A 200 13.87 -4.04 4.05
C TYR A 200 13.81 -4.10 5.58
N ALA A 201 12.60 -4.15 6.12
CA ALA A 201 12.35 -4.38 7.53
C ALA A 201 11.20 -5.37 7.71
N ALA A 202 11.45 -6.41 8.52
CA ALA A 202 10.41 -7.32 9.00
C ALA A 202 10.02 -6.93 10.42
N LEU A 203 8.71 -6.80 10.70
CA LEU A 203 8.18 -6.50 12.02
C LEU A 203 7.63 -7.80 12.63
N ASP A 204 8.26 -8.25 13.71
CA ASP A 204 7.95 -9.52 14.35
C ASP A 204 6.53 -9.56 14.94
N GLY A 205 5.78 -10.63 14.68
CA GLY A 205 4.43 -10.86 15.19
C GLY A 205 3.36 -9.89 14.63
N ILE A 206 3.66 -9.15 13.58
CA ILE A 206 2.72 -8.19 12.98
C ILE A 206 2.05 -8.82 11.77
N ASP A 207 0.71 -8.79 11.75
CA ASP A 207 -0.10 -9.19 10.60
C ASP A 207 -0.38 -8.02 9.64
N HIS A 208 -1.04 -8.35 8.52
CA HIS A 208 -1.40 -7.39 7.49
C HIS A 208 -2.20 -6.20 8.02
N PHE A 209 -3.28 -6.45 8.77
CA PHE A 209 -4.23 -5.42 9.20
C PHE A 209 -3.73 -4.58 10.38
N VAL A 210 -2.74 -5.08 11.10
CA VAL A 210 -2.10 -4.38 12.22
C VAL A 210 -0.97 -3.46 11.74
N LEU A 211 -0.27 -3.82 10.66
CA LEU A 211 0.91 -3.10 10.18
C LEU A 211 0.74 -1.57 10.12
N PRO A 212 -0.28 -0.98 9.45
CA PRO A 212 -0.42 0.48 9.34
C PRO A 212 -0.72 1.18 10.68
N LYS A 213 -1.11 0.42 11.72
CA LYS A 213 -1.46 0.94 13.05
C LYS A 213 -0.25 1.01 13.97
N THR A 214 0.88 0.37 13.62
CA THR A 214 2.04 0.22 14.50
C THR A 214 2.89 1.48 14.56
N GLY A 215 3.36 1.83 15.77
CA GLY A 215 4.37 2.87 15.95
C GLY A 215 5.70 2.52 15.28
N ALA A 216 6.04 1.22 15.20
CA ALA A 216 7.25 0.75 14.55
C ALA A 216 7.26 1.06 13.06
N PHE A 217 6.16 0.81 12.33
CA PHE A 217 6.06 1.15 10.92
C PHE A 217 6.17 2.67 10.70
N LYS A 218 5.48 3.49 11.52
CA LYS A 218 5.60 4.95 11.46
C LYS A 218 7.02 5.43 11.68
N ALA A 219 7.71 4.91 12.68
CA ALA A 219 9.08 5.28 12.99
C ALA A 219 10.06 4.92 11.86
N LEU A 220 9.93 3.73 11.27
CA LEU A 220 10.73 3.30 10.12
C LEU A 220 10.49 4.18 8.89
N ALA A 221 9.22 4.52 8.61
CA ALA A 221 8.86 5.39 7.51
C ALA A 221 9.48 6.78 7.66
N VAL A 222 9.34 7.42 8.83
CA VAL A 222 9.94 8.73 9.11
C VAL A 222 11.46 8.66 9.01
N GLN A 223 12.09 7.69 9.67
CA GLN A 223 13.55 7.53 9.60
C GLN A 223 14.05 7.42 8.16
N PHE A 224 13.34 6.66 7.32
CA PHE A 224 13.72 6.49 5.93
C PHE A 224 13.51 7.76 5.11
N LEU A 225 12.38 8.46 5.29
CA LEU A 225 12.05 9.67 4.54
C LEU A 225 12.92 10.87 4.93
N GLU A 226 13.45 10.91 6.15
CA GLU A 226 14.31 11.99 6.66
C GLU A 226 15.82 11.67 6.58
N ALA A 227 16.21 10.47 6.17
CA ALA A 227 17.62 10.11 6.08
C ALA A 227 18.38 11.02 5.10
N ASP A 228 19.48 11.63 5.54
CA ASP A 228 20.39 12.37 4.70
C ASP A 228 21.34 11.38 3.98
N GLY A 229 21.11 11.12 2.69
CA GLY A 229 22.01 10.31 1.85
C GLY A 229 22.32 8.92 2.41
N ASP A 230 23.62 8.56 2.47
CA ASP A 230 24.15 7.24 2.88
C ASP A 230 24.14 6.95 4.39
N GLN A 231 23.33 7.64 5.20
CA GLN A 231 23.22 7.32 6.62
C GLN A 231 22.76 5.85 6.80
N PRO A 232 23.44 5.07 7.66
CA PRO A 232 23.05 3.69 7.89
C PRO A 232 21.63 3.63 8.46
N PHE A 233 20.74 2.93 7.78
CA PHE A 233 19.41 2.63 8.27
C PHE A 233 19.54 1.65 9.45
N ILE A 234 19.36 2.15 10.67
CA ILE A 234 19.44 1.32 11.85
C ILE A 234 18.11 0.61 12.04
N ASN A 235 17.97 -0.56 11.47
CA ASN A 235 16.87 -1.47 11.82
C ASN A 235 17.15 -2.05 13.20
N LYS A 236 16.58 -1.49 14.25
CA LYS A 236 16.70 -2.03 15.62
C LYS A 236 16.00 -3.37 15.81
N THR A 237 15.31 -3.87 14.79
CA THR A 237 14.57 -5.15 14.81
C THR A 237 15.32 -6.28 14.11
N GLU A 238 16.45 -6.02 13.42
CA GLU A 238 17.36 -7.07 12.97
C GLU A 238 18.29 -7.53 14.11
N VAL A 239 17.75 -8.33 15.02
CA VAL A 239 18.55 -9.23 15.85
C VAL A 239 18.22 -10.65 15.42
N ALA A 240 18.70 -11.04 14.28
CA ALA A 240 19.03 -12.42 13.92
C ALA A 240 19.80 -12.42 12.60
N VAL A 241 21.05 -11.98 12.60
CA VAL A 241 21.99 -12.42 11.56
C VAL A 241 22.40 -13.84 11.93
N THR A 242 21.84 -14.79 11.25
CA THR A 242 22.31 -16.18 11.21
C THR A 242 23.75 -16.20 10.68
N ARG A 243 24.61 -16.84 11.46
CA ARG A 243 25.91 -17.33 11.03
C ARG A 243 25.74 -18.46 10.01
#